data_86b348d9cf5754c4acac50fa8e5d1277
#
_entry.id   86b348d9cf5754c4acac50fa8e5d1277
#
_cell.length_a   1.000
_cell.length_b   1.000
_cell.length_c   1.000
_cell.angle_alpha   90.00
_cell.angle_beta   90.00
_cell.angle_gamma   90.00
#
_symmetry.space_group_name_H-M   'P 1'
#
loop_
_entity.id
_entity.type
_entity.pdbx_description
1 polymer ?
#
loop_
_entity_poly.entity_id
_entity_poly.type
_entity_poly.pdbx_seq_one_letter_code
_entity_poly.pdbx_strand_id
1 'polypeptide(L)'
;MIDNTVKDPERVKIQEKIIELEKAGIFDKDVEDDPETIPLEPEMINYLKDGFKDKMYNKFAYYQAVRFFDKSVADKKVIIKDVIGIENAMLDSGAIVTCNHFNPYDSFSVEKSMRDAGILKKRKLYKVIREGNYTNFPGFFGFIFKYCNTLPLSSVKETMKKFLKACEELLSRGDYILIYPEQSMWWNYRKPKPLKPGAFSIATKNNV
;
A
#
# COMPACT_ATOMS: atom_id res chain seq x y z
N MET A 1 -22.97 10.23 -1.27
CA MET A 1 -23.75 10.56 -2.48
C MET A 1 -23.41 9.51 -3.51
N ILE A 2 -24.41 8.77 -4.04
CA ILE A 2 -24.17 7.73 -5.06
C ILE A 2 -23.72 8.43 -6.35
N ASP A 3 -22.63 7.94 -6.93
CA ASP A 3 -22.18 8.38 -8.24
C ASP A 3 -23.04 7.67 -9.32
N ASN A 4 -24.05 8.33 -9.79
CA ASN A 4 -24.99 7.77 -10.78
C ASN A 4 -24.35 7.50 -12.17
N THR A 5 -23.07 7.85 -12.36
CA THR A 5 -22.33 7.52 -13.58
C THR A 5 -21.78 6.10 -13.55
N VAL A 6 -21.75 5.46 -12.38
CA VAL A 6 -21.29 4.09 -12.19
C VAL A 6 -22.37 3.12 -12.62
N LYS A 7 -22.11 2.36 -13.68
CA LYS A 7 -23.06 1.39 -14.26
C LYS A 7 -22.78 -0.06 -13.85
N ASP A 8 -21.62 -0.34 -13.28
CA ASP A 8 -21.25 -1.68 -12.81
C ASP A 8 -22.06 -2.03 -11.56
N PRO A 9 -22.90 -3.10 -11.57
CA PRO A 9 -23.76 -3.47 -10.45
C PRO A 9 -22.98 -3.78 -9.16
N GLU A 10 -21.76 -4.33 -9.26
CA GLU A 10 -20.92 -4.58 -8.09
C GLU A 10 -20.44 -3.28 -7.46
N ARG A 11 -20.03 -2.32 -8.27
CA ARG A 11 -19.64 -0.99 -7.79
C ARG A 11 -20.79 -0.19 -7.18
N VAL A 12 -22.00 -0.38 -7.69
CA VAL A 12 -23.22 0.22 -7.07
C VAL A 12 -23.44 -0.35 -5.68
N LYS A 13 -23.37 -1.68 -5.49
CA LYS A 13 -23.50 -2.32 -4.17
C LYS A 13 -22.43 -1.83 -3.19
N ILE A 14 -21.19 -1.67 -3.66
CA ILE A 14 -20.10 -1.13 -2.83
C ILE A 14 -20.43 0.30 -2.39
N GLN A 15 -20.94 1.16 -3.27
CA GLN A 15 -21.34 2.53 -2.91
C GLN A 15 -22.49 2.55 -1.89
N GLU A 16 -23.47 1.68 -2.04
CA GLU A 16 -24.57 1.53 -1.07
C GLU A 16 -24.06 1.12 0.31
N LYS A 17 -23.17 0.12 0.36
CA LYS A 17 -22.52 -0.33 1.61
C LYS A 17 -21.68 0.78 2.24
N ILE A 18 -20.95 1.58 1.45
CA ILE A 18 -20.20 2.74 1.94
C ILE A 18 -21.15 3.75 2.60
N ILE A 19 -22.28 4.07 2.00
CA ILE A 19 -23.24 5.01 2.54
C ILE A 19 -23.86 4.50 3.85
N GLU A 20 -24.16 3.21 3.91
CA GLU A 20 -24.68 2.57 5.13
C GLU A 20 -23.67 2.67 6.27
N LEU A 21 -22.43 2.26 6.03
CA LEU A 21 -21.36 2.30 7.03
C LEU A 21 -21.00 3.72 7.45
N GLU A 22 -21.00 4.69 6.53
CA GLU A 22 -20.77 6.09 6.84
C GLU A 22 -21.88 6.63 7.77
N LYS A 23 -23.15 6.34 7.48
CA LYS A 23 -24.29 6.74 8.33
C LYS A 23 -24.21 6.12 9.74
N ALA A 24 -23.71 4.88 9.82
CA ALA A 24 -23.52 4.18 11.07
C ALA A 24 -22.26 4.63 11.84
N GLY A 25 -21.39 5.45 11.25
CA GLY A 25 -20.10 5.85 11.83
C GLY A 25 -19.08 4.71 11.92
N ILE A 26 -19.22 3.66 11.11
CA ILE A 26 -18.38 2.46 11.10
C ILE A 26 -17.41 2.55 9.93
N PHE A 27 -16.18 3.04 10.16
CA PHE A 27 -15.20 3.33 9.10
C PHE A 27 -14.09 2.29 8.95
N ASP A 28 -14.03 1.28 9.81
CA ASP A 28 -12.96 0.27 9.83
C ASP A 28 -13.35 -1.05 9.16
N LYS A 29 -14.59 -1.14 8.65
CA LYS A 29 -15.03 -2.31 7.89
C LYS A 29 -14.70 -2.21 6.41
N ASP A 30 -14.36 -3.36 5.83
CA ASP A 30 -14.18 -3.49 4.39
C ASP A 30 -15.53 -3.45 3.66
N VAL A 31 -15.54 -2.82 2.51
CA VAL A 31 -16.71 -2.69 1.63
C VAL A 31 -16.65 -3.63 0.43
N GLU A 32 -15.47 -4.14 0.11
CA GLU A 32 -15.25 -5.14 -0.93
C GLU A 32 -14.99 -6.50 -0.28
N ASP A 33 -15.35 -7.57 -0.96
CA ASP A 33 -15.05 -8.92 -0.51
C ASP A 33 -13.60 -9.26 -0.88
N ASP A 34 -12.80 -9.55 0.15
CA ASP A 34 -11.41 -9.91 -0.03
C ASP A 34 -11.24 -11.44 -0.07
N PRO A 35 -10.19 -11.94 -0.73
CA PRO A 35 -9.83 -13.35 -0.65
C PRO A 35 -9.64 -13.80 0.80
N GLU A 36 -9.97 -15.07 1.07
CA GLU A 36 -9.74 -15.69 2.36
C GLU A 36 -8.28 -15.49 2.79
N THR A 37 -8.09 -15.06 4.02
CA THR A 37 -6.75 -14.81 4.56
C THR A 37 -6.15 -16.08 5.13
N ILE A 38 -5.01 -16.50 4.59
CA ILE A 38 -4.18 -17.56 5.18
C ILE A 38 -3.18 -16.87 6.13
N PRO A 39 -3.09 -17.30 7.41
CA PRO A 39 -2.14 -16.72 8.37
C PRO A 39 -0.70 -16.78 7.84
N LEU A 40 0.01 -15.67 7.93
CA LEU A 40 1.39 -15.55 7.46
C LEU A 40 2.34 -15.96 8.58
N GLU A 41 2.83 -17.18 8.52
CA GLU A 41 3.79 -17.71 9.50
C GLU A 41 5.19 -17.11 9.32
N PRO A 42 6.00 -17.06 10.39
CA PRO A 42 7.32 -16.43 10.36
C PRO A 42 8.28 -16.99 9.31
N GLU A 43 8.16 -18.28 8.98
CA GLU A 43 9.02 -18.99 8.01
C GLU A 43 8.64 -18.68 6.57
N MET A 44 7.41 -18.18 6.34
CA MET A 44 6.89 -17.92 5.00
C MET A 44 7.40 -16.61 4.42
N ILE A 45 8.05 -15.75 5.22
CA ILE A 45 8.45 -14.41 4.78
C ILE A 45 9.86 -14.00 5.20
N ASN A 46 10.57 -13.43 4.23
CA ASN A 46 11.76 -12.61 4.43
C ASN A 46 11.44 -11.15 4.05
N TYR A 47 11.15 -10.32 5.05
CA TYR A 47 10.76 -8.91 4.83
C TYR A 47 11.85 -8.10 4.14
N LEU A 48 13.12 -8.31 4.48
CA LEU A 48 14.23 -7.53 3.94
C LEU A 48 14.61 -7.94 2.53
N LYS A 49 14.26 -9.17 2.12
CA LYS A 49 14.56 -9.72 0.77
C LYS A 49 16.05 -9.60 0.40
N ASP A 50 16.93 -9.83 1.38
CA ASP A 50 18.37 -9.63 1.22
C ASP A 50 19.08 -10.79 0.49
N GLY A 51 18.44 -11.95 0.36
CA GLY A 51 18.94 -13.10 -0.39
C GLY A 51 19.12 -12.80 -1.88
N PHE A 52 20.07 -13.48 -2.53
CA PHE A 52 20.32 -13.30 -3.97
C PHE A 52 19.07 -13.55 -4.83
N LYS A 53 18.38 -14.66 -4.57
CA LYS A 53 17.12 -14.98 -5.27
C LYS A 53 16.04 -13.95 -4.99
N ASP A 54 15.90 -13.51 -3.74
CA ASP A 54 14.92 -12.51 -3.36
C ASP A 54 15.16 -11.18 -4.10
N LYS A 55 16.42 -10.75 -4.17
CA LYS A 55 16.81 -9.54 -4.91
C LYS A 55 16.49 -9.64 -6.40
N MET A 56 16.71 -10.80 -7.00
CA MET A 56 16.39 -11.03 -8.41
C MET A 56 14.88 -10.98 -8.67
N TYR A 57 14.09 -11.71 -7.88
CA TYR A 57 12.63 -11.68 -7.99
C TYR A 57 12.07 -10.29 -7.68
N ASN A 58 12.59 -9.60 -6.66
CA ASN A 58 12.19 -8.24 -6.32
C ASN A 58 12.43 -7.26 -7.48
N LYS A 59 13.63 -7.31 -8.09
CA LYS A 59 13.96 -6.46 -9.24
C LYS A 59 13.02 -6.71 -10.42
N PHE A 60 12.72 -7.97 -10.72
CA PHE A 60 11.81 -8.33 -11.81
C PHE A 60 10.36 -7.90 -11.50
N ALA A 61 9.86 -8.19 -10.29
CA ALA A 61 8.52 -7.79 -9.88
C ALA A 61 8.36 -6.27 -9.89
N TYR A 62 9.36 -5.55 -9.39
CA TYR A 62 9.36 -4.08 -9.40
C TYR A 62 9.31 -3.52 -10.83
N TYR A 63 10.14 -4.06 -11.74
CA TYR A 63 10.11 -3.67 -13.15
C TYR A 63 8.73 -3.89 -13.79
N GLN A 64 8.10 -5.03 -13.52
CA GLN A 64 6.77 -5.32 -14.04
C GLN A 64 5.69 -4.41 -13.44
N ALA A 65 5.76 -4.12 -12.15
CA ALA A 65 4.84 -3.20 -11.48
C ALA A 65 4.95 -1.78 -12.05
N VAL A 66 6.16 -1.28 -12.22
CA VAL A 66 6.42 0.05 -12.82
C VAL A 66 5.87 0.10 -14.25
N ARG A 67 6.20 -0.90 -15.07
CA ARG A 67 5.72 -0.97 -16.46
C ARG A 67 4.20 -1.01 -16.55
N PHE A 68 3.55 -1.80 -15.70
CA PHE A 68 2.09 -1.89 -15.63
C PHE A 68 1.47 -0.53 -15.32
N PHE A 69 2.00 0.17 -14.32
CA PHE A 69 1.43 1.44 -13.90
C PHE A 69 1.72 2.56 -14.90
N ASP A 70 2.95 2.65 -15.41
CA ASP A 70 3.31 3.64 -16.43
C ASP A 70 2.45 3.47 -17.70
N LYS A 71 2.15 2.22 -18.08
CA LYS A 71 1.19 1.95 -19.15
C LYS A 71 -0.22 2.40 -18.78
N SER A 72 -0.68 2.19 -17.56
CA SER A 72 -2.01 2.62 -17.11
C SER A 72 -2.16 4.14 -17.15
N VAL A 73 -1.09 4.89 -16.85
CA VAL A 73 -1.06 6.35 -16.97
C VAL A 73 -1.02 6.77 -18.46
N ALA A 74 -0.20 6.13 -19.30
CA ALA A 74 -0.12 6.42 -20.71
C ALA A 74 -1.45 6.17 -21.44
N ASP A 75 -2.14 5.08 -21.07
CA ASP A 75 -3.47 4.72 -21.60
C ASP A 75 -4.60 5.58 -20.99
N LYS A 76 -4.29 6.56 -20.12
CA LYS A 76 -5.26 7.43 -19.40
C LYS A 76 -6.27 6.68 -18.53
N LYS A 77 -5.96 5.45 -18.12
CA LYS A 77 -6.74 4.70 -17.12
C LYS A 77 -6.57 5.27 -15.72
N VAL A 78 -5.40 5.85 -15.45
CA VAL A 78 -5.08 6.60 -14.25
C VAL A 78 -4.58 7.98 -14.67
N ILE A 79 -5.10 9.02 -14.04
CA ILE A 79 -4.71 10.40 -14.28
C ILE A 79 -4.19 10.99 -12.97
N ILE A 80 -2.90 11.29 -12.91
CA ILE A 80 -2.33 12.11 -11.84
C ILE A 80 -2.49 13.55 -12.28
N LYS A 81 -3.38 14.29 -11.62
CA LYS A 81 -3.70 15.67 -12.00
C LYS A 81 -2.57 16.62 -11.68
N ASP A 82 -2.12 16.59 -10.42
CA ASP A 82 -1.11 17.49 -9.88
C ASP A 82 -0.22 16.75 -8.89
N VAL A 83 1.03 17.19 -8.80
CA VAL A 83 1.98 16.80 -7.77
C VAL A 83 2.52 18.10 -7.17
N ILE A 84 2.09 18.40 -5.94
CA ILE A 84 2.39 19.66 -5.28
C ILE A 84 3.24 19.39 -4.03
N GLY A 85 4.31 20.16 -3.81
CA GLY A 85 5.15 20.06 -2.61
C GLY A 85 5.99 18.79 -2.54
N ILE A 86 6.26 18.13 -3.67
CA ILE A 86 7.03 16.87 -3.70
C ILE A 86 8.45 17.03 -3.16
N GLU A 87 9.01 18.22 -3.18
CA GLU A 87 10.28 18.59 -2.59
C GLU A 87 10.32 18.34 -1.08
N ASN A 88 9.19 18.43 -0.39
CA ASN A 88 9.08 18.13 1.04
C ASN A 88 9.28 16.64 1.37
N ALA A 89 9.22 15.77 0.37
CA ALA A 89 9.52 14.34 0.52
C ALA A 89 11.00 14.00 0.25
N MET A 90 11.84 15.01 -0.07
CA MET A 90 13.29 14.85 -0.24
C MET A 90 14.00 14.94 1.12
N LEU A 91 13.89 13.90 1.92
CA LEU A 91 14.45 13.84 3.27
C LEU A 91 15.82 13.16 3.28
N ASP A 92 16.66 13.47 4.27
CA ASP A 92 17.94 12.78 4.49
C ASP A 92 17.78 11.46 5.24
N SER A 93 16.69 11.30 5.99
CA SER A 93 16.32 10.08 6.72
C SER A 93 15.31 9.21 5.97
N GLY A 94 15.05 8.00 6.49
CA GLY A 94 13.83 7.26 6.15
C GLY A 94 12.58 7.99 6.62
N ALA A 95 11.43 7.60 6.09
CA ALA A 95 10.16 8.23 6.50
C ALA A 95 8.97 7.29 6.33
N ILE A 96 7.94 7.55 7.14
CA ILE A 96 6.60 6.99 6.92
C ILE A 96 5.82 7.93 6.00
N VAL A 97 5.33 7.39 4.90
CA VAL A 97 4.44 8.07 3.95
C VAL A 97 3.02 7.59 4.21
N THR A 98 2.11 8.50 4.45
CA THR A 98 0.68 8.17 4.60
C THR A 98 -0.12 8.62 3.39
N CYS A 99 -1.14 7.85 3.05
CA CYS A 99 -2.01 8.14 1.93
C CYS A 99 -3.46 7.75 2.27
N ASN A 100 -4.44 8.46 1.73
CA ASN A 100 -5.83 8.04 1.73
C ASN A 100 -6.00 6.76 0.90
N HIS A 101 -6.98 5.93 1.27
CA HIS A 101 -7.20 4.66 0.60
C HIS A 101 -8.59 4.59 -0.04
N PHE A 102 -8.70 5.06 -1.27
CA PHE A 102 -9.96 5.11 -2.03
C PHE A 102 -9.88 4.45 -3.42
N ASN A 103 -8.67 4.00 -3.83
CA ASN A 103 -8.46 3.40 -5.14
C ASN A 103 -7.33 2.36 -5.08
N PRO A 104 -7.42 1.22 -5.78
CA PRO A 104 -6.34 0.22 -5.82
C PRO A 104 -4.99 0.77 -6.34
N TYR A 105 -5.01 1.90 -7.06
CA TYR A 105 -3.81 2.52 -7.65
C TYR A 105 -3.18 3.62 -6.78
N ASP A 106 -3.68 3.89 -5.59
CA ASP A 106 -3.18 4.97 -4.73
C ASP A 106 -1.68 4.89 -4.49
N SER A 107 -1.18 3.71 -4.05
CA SER A 107 0.23 3.50 -3.78
C SER A 107 1.13 3.61 -5.02
N PHE A 108 0.61 3.27 -6.18
CA PHE A 108 1.33 3.42 -7.44
C PHE A 108 1.44 4.89 -7.85
N SER A 109 0.40 5.69 -7.59
CA SER A 109 0.41 7.13 -7.86
C SER A 109 1.45 7.84 -7.00
N VAL A 110 1.53 7.52 -5.70
CA VAL A 110 2.56 8.02 -4.80
C VAL A 110 3.95 7.61 -5.29
N GLU A 111 4.16 6.34 -5.61
CA GLU A 111 5.45 5.84 -6.07
C GLU A 111 5.91 6.50 -7.37
N LYS A 112 4.99 6.65 -8.35
CA LYS A 112 5.33 7.32 -9.60
C LYS A 112 5.74 8.77 -9.36
N SER A 113 5.01 9.51 -8.54
CA SER A 113 5.35 10.90 -8.21
C SER A 113 6.73 11.01 -7.56
N MET A 114 7.05 10.15 -6.59
CA MET A 114 8.36 10.12 -5.94
C MET A 114 9.48 9.67 -6.90
N ARG A 115 9.21 8.73 -7.79
CA ARG A 115 10.16 8.25 -8.79
C ARG A 115 10.47 9.31 -9.83
N ASP A 116 9.46 9.98 -10.37
CA ASP A 116 9.60 11.04 -11.36
C ASP A 116 10.36 12.25 -10.79
N ALA A 117 10.16 12.56 -9.50
CA ALA A 117 10.94 13.56 -8.77
C ALA A 117 12.38 13.11 -8.42
N GLY A 118 12.74 11.87 -8.73
CA GLY A 118 14.09 11.35 -8.47
C GLY A 118 14.37 10.93 -7.03
N ILE A 119 13.39 10.98 -6.14
CA ILE A 119 13.51 10.62 -4.71
C ILE A 119 13.92 9.14 -4.57
N LEU A 120 13.38 8.26 -5.41
CA LEU A 120 13.61 6.81 -5.34
C LEU A 120 14.87 6.33 -6.10
N LYS A 121 15.76 7.22 -6.54
CA LYS A 121 17.01 6.82 -7.24
C LYS A 121 17.95 5.98 -6.37
N LYS A 122 18.03 6.29 -5.06
CA LYS A 122 18.93 5.63 -4.09
C LYS A 122 18.16 4.96 -2.94
N ARG A 123 16.85 5.04 -2.92
CA ARG A 123 15.96 4.61 -1.85
C ARG A 123 14.80 3.81 -2.42
N LYS A 124 14.14 3.04 -1.60
CA LYS A 124 12.94 2.30 -1.99
C LYS A 124 11.73 2.86 -1.25
N LEU A 125 10.55 2.72 -1.88
CA LEU A 125 9.27 2.86 -1.23
C LEU A 125 8.70 1.45 -0.99
N TYR A 126 8.60 1.06 0.27
CA TYR A 126 7.92 -0.15 0.68
C TYR A 126 6.46 0.14 0.97
N LYS A 127 5.58 -0.81 0.71
CA LYS A 127 4.12 -0.64 0.86
C LYS A 127 3.60 -1.66 1.85
N VAL A 128 2.99 -1.19 2.93
CA VAL A 128 2.29 -2.07 3.86
C VAL A 128 1.03 -2.59 3.18
N ILE A 129 0.84 -3.90 3.23
CA ILE A 129 -0.29 -4.60 2.62
C ILE A 129 -0.96 -5.54 3.61
N ARG A 130 -2.19 -5.94 3.32
CA ARG A 130 -2.91 -6.95 4.09
C ARG A 130 -2.26 -8.33 3.95
N GLU A 131 -2.41 -9.14 4.97
CA GLU A 131 -1.93 -10.53 5.01
C GLU A 131 -2.44 -11.35 3.83
N GLY A 132 -3.75 -11.31 3.55
CA GLY A 132 -4.38 -12.04 2.45
C GLY A 132 -3.85 -11.66 1.06
N ASN A 133 -3.43 -10.41 0.86
CA ASN A 133 -2.81 -9.99 -0.39
C ASN A 133 -1.47 -10.70 -0.66
N TYR A 134 -0.74 -11.01 0.40
CA TYR A 134 0.53 -11.73 0.29
C TYR A 134 0.33 -13.24 0.19
N THR A 135 -0.61 -13.80 0.97
CA THR A 135 -0.74 -15.25 1.15
C THR A 135 -1.63 -15.91 0.11
N ASN A 136 -2.65 -15.21 -0.40
CA ASN A 136 -3.71 -15.84 -1.21
C ASN A 136 -4.18 -15.03 -2.42
N PHE A 137 -3.53 -13.92 -2.76
CA PHE A 137 -3.94 -13.15 -3.94
C PHE A 137 -3.46 -13.84 -5.23
N PRO A 138 -4.34 -14.11 -6.22
CA PRO A 138 -4.00 -14.85 -7.42
C PRO A 138 -3.31 -14.01 -8.50
N GLY A 139 -2.70 -14.70 -9.48
CA GLY A 139 -2.25 -14.14 -10.75
C GLY A 139 -1.14 -13.09 -10.64
N PHE A 140 -1.18 -12.11 -11.56
CA PHE A 140 -0.14 -11.09 -11.69
C PHE A 140 0.02 -10.25 -10.42
N PHE A 141 -1.07 -9.79 -9.81
CA PHE A 141 -1.00 -9.00 -8.59
C PHE A 141 -0.51 -9.82 -7.40
N GLY A 142 -0.86 -11.10 -7.29
CA GLY A 142 -0.29 -11.98 -6.27
C GLY A 142 1.22 -12.11 -6.39
N PHE A 143 1.75 -12.22 -7.62
CA PHE A 143 3.18 -12.18 -7.88
C PHE A 143 3.80 -10.84 -7.43
N ILE A 144 3.17 -9.71 -7.75
CA ILE A 144 3.63 -8.38 -7.33
C ILE A 144 3.61 -8.25 -5.81
N PHE A 145 2.51 -8.64 -5.14
CA PHE A 145 2.40 -8.58 -3.68
C PHE A 145 3.45 -9.44 -2.97
N LYS A 146 3.82 -10.57 -3.54
CA LYS A 146 4.80 -11.48 -2.95
C LYS A 146 6.24 -11.00 -3.12
N TYR A 147 6.60 -10.48 -4.28
CA TYR A 147 8.00 -10.25 -4.64
C TYR A 147 8.40 -8.78 -4.75
N CYS A 148 7.47 -7.84 -4.88
CA CYS A 148 7.80 -6.42 -4.93
C CYS A 148 8.19 -5.85 -3.54
N ASN A 149 8.34 -4.54 -3.44
CA ASN A 149 8.63 -3.83 -2.19
C ASN A 149 7.36 -3.76 -1.31
N THR A 150 6.96 -4.89 -0.75
CA THR A 150 5.76 -5.04 0.06
C THR A 150 6.10 -5.54 1.46
N LEU A 151 5.36 -5.06 2.44
CA LEU A 151 5.46 -5.40 3.85
C LEU A 151 4.07 -5.89 4.32
N PRO A 152 3.75 -7.18 4.18
CA PRO A 152 2.48 -7.69 4.66
C PRO A 152 2.40 -7.63 6.18
N LEU A 153 1.25 -7.20 6.67
CA LEU A 153 0.87 -7.39 8.08
C LEU A 153 0.65 -8.88 8.33
N SER A 154 0.54 -9.27 9.60
CA SER A 154 0.17 -10.64 9.96
C SER A 154 -0.70 -10.69 11.20
N SER A 155 -1.61 -11.65 11.23
CA SER A 155 -2.36 -12.03 12.43
C SER A 155 -1.50 -12.81 13.43
N VAL A 156 -0.36 -13.37 12.99
CA VAL A 156 0.61 -14.12 13.82
C VAL A 156 1.54 -13.16 14.55
N LYS A 157 1.54 -13.22 15.88
CA LYS A 157 2.31 -12.29 16.74
C LYS A 157 3.82 -12.29 16.43
N GLU A 158 4.40 -13.45 16.19
CA GLU A 158 5.85 -13.55 15.91
C GLU A 158 6.20 -12.95 14.54
N THR A 159 5.35 -13.11 13.56
CA THR A 159 5.50 -12.47 12.25
C THR A 159 5.36 -10.95 12.36
N MET A 160 4.41 -10.45 13.18
CA MET A 160 4.30 -9.02 13.45
C MET A 160 5.55 -8.43 14.15
N LYS A 161 6.21 -9.19 15.03
CA LYS A 161 7.51 -8.76 15.58
C LYS A 161 8.57 -8.63 14.50
N LYS A 162 8.65 -9.60 13.57
CA LYS A 162 9.55 -9.53 12.41
C LYS A 162 9.22 -8.32 11.51
N PHE A 163 7.93 -8.05 11.26
CA PHE A 163 7.49 -6.87 10.51
C PHE A 163 7.99 -5.57 11.14
N LEU A 164 7.81 -5.39 12.46
CA LEU A 164 8.25 -4.18 13.16
C LEU A 164 9.78 -4.00 13.11
N LYS A 165 10.54 -5.09 13.28
CA LYS A 165 12.02 -5.05 13.12
C LYS A 165 12.43 -4.70 11.69
N ALA A 166 11.71 -5.21 10.69
CA ALA A 166 11.98 -4.87 9.30
C ALA A 166 11.68 -3.39 9.03
N CYS A 167 10.60 -2.83 9.58
CA CYS A 167 10.32 -1.40 9.47
C CYS A 167 11.47 -0.56 10.06
N GLU A 168 11.96 -0.90 11.26
CA GLU A 168 13.09 -0.24 11.91
C GLU A 168 14.35 -0.27 11.02
N GLU A 169 14.71 -1.45 10.50
CA GLU A 169 15.86 -1.64 9.64
C GLU A 169 15.75 -0.84 8.33
N LEU A 170 14.59 -0.89 7.65
CA LEU A 170 14.37 -0.19 6.39
C LEU A 170 14.40 1.33 6.57
N LEU A 171 13.78 1.83 7.63
CA LEU A 171 13.81 3.27 7.95
C LEU A 171 15.24 3.73 8.29
N SER A 172 16.03 2.93 9.02
CA SER A 172 17.42 3.25 9.31
C SER A 172 18.33 3.28 8.07
N ARG A 173 17.99 2.50 7.03
CA ARG A 173 18.64 2.56 5.71
C ARG A 173 18.29 3.79 4.88
N GLY A 174 17.33 4.60 5.35
CA GLY A 174 16.81 5.75 4.65
C GLY A 174 15.69 5.43 3.64
N ASP A 175 15.12 4.23 3.68
CA ASP A 175 13.99 3.84 2.83
C ASP A 175 12.67 4.44 3.34
N TYR A 176 11.67 4.50 2.47
CA TYR A 176 10.33 5.00 2.77
C TYR A 176 9.36 3.83 2.96
N ILE A 177 8.41 3.98 3.90
CA ILE A 177 7.34 3.00 4.11
C ILE A 177 5.99 3.68 3.97
N LEU A 178 5.20 3.27 2.98
CA LEU A 178 3.84 3.75 2.78
C LEU A 178 2.86 2.91 3.59
N ILE A 179 2.06 3.58 4.38
CA ILE A 179 1.01 2.98 5.22
C ILE A 179 -0.30 3.73 4.96
N TYR A 180 -1.39 3.00 4.81
CA TYR A 180 -2.73 3.55 4.78
C TYR A 180 -3.30 3.61 6.21
N PRO A 181 -3.27 4.75 6.89
CA PRO A 181 -3.74 4.83 8.28
C PRO A 181 -5.25 4.67 8.41
N GLU A 182 -6.00 4.81 7.31
CA GLU A 182 -7.44 4.53 7.23
C GLU A 182 -7.75 3.03 7.24
N GLN A 183 -6.75 2.15 7.02
CA GLN A 183 -6.78 0.70 6.94
C GLN A 183 -7.61 0.16 5.77
N SER A 184 -8.94 0.23 5.82
CA SER A 184 -9.82 -0.29 4.77
C SER A 184 -9.84 0.62 3.53
N MET A 185 -9.83 0.02 2.34
CA MET A 185 -10.09 0.75 1.11
C MET A 185 -11.59 0.93 0.91
N TRP A 186 -12.02 2.17 0.70
CA TRP A 186 -13.39 2.48 0.32
C TRP A 186 -13.39 3.09 -1.08
N TRP A 187 -13.76 2.30 -2.06
CA TRP A 187 -13.68 2.67 -3.46
C TRP A 187 -14.38 4.00 -3.77
N ASN A 188 -13.61 4.95 -4.35
CA ASN A 188 -14.05 6.28 -4.74
C ASN A 188 -14.62 7.15 -3.60
N TYR A 189 -14.34 6.80 -2.34
CA TYR A 189 -14.75 7.59 -1.18
C TYR A 189 -13.80 8.78 -0.99
N ARG A 190 -14.33 10.00 -1.11
CA ARG A 190 -13.52 11.23 -1.20
C ARG A 190 -13.41 12.00 0.12
N LYS A 191 -14.03 11.52 1.19
CA LYS A 191 -13.91 12.13 2.51
C LYS A 191 -12.81 11.44 3.30
N PRO A 192 -12.07 12.17 4.18
CA PRO A 192 -11.10 11.52 5.06
C PRO A 192 -11.84 10.62 6.06
N LYS A 193 -11.31 9.41 6.29
CA LYS A 193 -11.75 8.52 7.34
C LYS A 193 -10.91 8.68 8.61
N PRO A 194 -11.40 8.25 9.79
CA PRO A 194 -10.61 8.26 11.00
C PRO A 194 -9.29 7.49 10.84
N LEU A 195 -8.19 8.09 11.27
CA LEU A 195 -6.86 7.51 11.14
C LEU A 195 -6.54 6.63 12.34
N LYS A 196 -6.03 5.43 12.11
CA LYS A 196 -5.53 4.53 13.16
C LYS A 196 -4.08 4.87 13.53
N PRO A 197 -3.65 4.68 14.78
CA PRO A 197 -2.36 5.18 15.29
C PRO A 197 -1.13 4.41 14.79
N GLY A 198 -1.29 3.24 14.13
CA GLY A 198 -0.19 2.34 13.79
C GLY A 198 0.95 2.99 13.01
N ALA A 199 0.62 3.75 11.95
CA ALA A 199 1.62 4.45 11.12
C ALA A 199 2.42 5.47 11.95
N PHE A 200 1.73 6.28 12.75
CA PHE A 200 2.32 7.30 13.60
C PHE A 200 3.16 6.70 14.74
N SER A 201 2.73 5.57 15.30
CA SER A 201 3.49 4.85 16.32
C SER A 201 4.80 4.31 15.77
N ILE A 202 4.81 3.80 14.53
CA ILE A 202 6.05 3.35 13.87
C ILE A 202 6.96 4.56 13.61
N ALA A 203 6.44 5.67 13.11
CA ALA A 203 7.23 6.88 12.87
C ALA A 203 7.88 7.39 14.16
N THR A 204 7.09 7.57 15.21
CA THR A 204 7.57 8.07 16.52
C THR A 204 8.62 7.15 17.12
N LYS A 205 8.40 5.82 17.08
CA LYS A 205 9.35 4.85 17.64
C LYS A 205 10.70 4.87 16.92
N ASN A 206 10.72 5.16 15.63
CA ASN A 206 11.92 5.18 14.81
C ASN A 206 12.49 6.60 14.61
N ASN A 207 11.88 7.60 15.24
CA ASN A 207 12.31 9.01 15.17
C ASN A 207 12.41 9.54 13.73
N VAL A 208 11.38 9.25 12.91
CA VAL A 208 11.26 9.67 11.51
C VAL A 208 9.91 10.34 11.26
#